data_442bb25cc4ae910096ec3d18ec26f2c8
#
_entry.id   442bb25cc4ae910096ec3d18ec26f2c8
#
_cell.length_a   1.000
_cell.length_b   1.000
_cell.length_c   1.000
_cell.angle_alpha   90.00
_cell.angle_beta   90.00
_cell.angle_gamma   90.00
#
_symmetry.space_group_name_H-M   'P 1'
#
loop_
_entity.id
_entity.type
_entity.pdbx_description
1 polymer ?
#
loop_
_entity_poly.entity_id
_entity_poly.type
_entity_poly.pdbx_seq_one_letter_code
_entity_poly.pdbx_strand_id
1 'polypeptide(L)'
;VKTYIFLDTNILDKQFTFNPDIEELLRYVHRNDDCEIILPEIVSKELIDHAKDIISSNNMKIQSVNRLKEWNEQSPVRMFETDLLLTRYEKQLNENFTVFKPDSAVYEKVFTRYFDGLKPFENRKQEFKDGLLWESLLLFKEQHHLESAQYFFITNNFADFAADKRNKKVLHTDLQKEFPQLQLENSVKEFLAAQEYYSEFVMNDCVKSSLLLVLQQSMEDLCWRLGETLYSYVFKKNQSSKEEFFLNSVGRLENIAVSTASAAKKSDHYVHVPITADTQVSLYKRMYVDPSYGYADEHQETVSDPVRITCEAVFSLEGGQYEVKALDKIVITERN
;
A
#
# COMPACT_ATOMS: atom_id res chain seq x y z
N VAL A 1 -16.83 20.59 14.36
CA VAL A 1 -17.66 19.62 13.62
C VAL A 1 -17.01 18.24 13.72
N LYS A 2 -17.73 17.28 14.33
CA LYS A 2 -17.16 15.92 14.48
C LYS A 2 -16.91 15.29 13.10
N THR A 3 -15.73 14.73 12.92
CA THR A 3 -15.30 14.09 11.66
C THR A 3 -14.94 12.64 11.91
N TYR A 4 -15.59 11.74 11.19
CA TYR A 4 -15.32 10.30 11.25
C TYR A 4 -14.66 9.84 9.96
N ILE A 5 -13.54 9.12 10.08
CA ILE A 5 -12.74 8.64 8.97
C ILE A 5 -12.73 7.11 9.03
N PHE A 6 -13.39 6.46 8.08
CA PHE A 6 -13.36 5.01 7.94
C PHE A 6 -12.22 4.59 7.03
N LEU A 7 -11.47 3.57 7.42
CA LEU A 7 -10.41 2.99 6.61
C LEU A 7 -10.77 1.58 6.16
N ASP A 8 -10.50 1.30 4.90
CA ASP A 8 -10.56 -0.04 4.34
C ASP A 8 -9.25 -0.79 4.56
N THR A 9 -9.26 -2.12 4.53
CA THR A 9 -8.11 -3.00 4.70
C THR A 9 -6.97 -2.65 3.76
N ASN A 10 -7.28 -2.36 2.49
CA ASN A 10 -6.28 -2.07 1.46
C ASN A 10 -5.47 -0.77 1.70
N ILE A 11 -5.90 0.08 2.62
CA ILE A 11 -5.18 1.30 3.03
C ILE A 11 -4.09 0.97 4.07
N LEU A 12 -4.34 -0.04 4.91
CA LEU A 12 -3.46 -0.46 6.01
C LEU A 12 -2.72 -1.77 5.74
N ASP A 13 -3.01 -2.43 4.60
CA ASP A 13 -2.55 -3.78 4.32
C ASP A 13 -1.03 -3.89 4.19
N LYS A 14 -0.51 -5.06 4.57
CA LYS A 14 0.90 -5.50 4.47
C LYS A 14 1.91 -4.73 5.33
N GLN A 15 1.46 -4.00 6.34
CA GLN A 15 2.34 -3.17 7.15
C GLN A 15 2.24 -3.49 8.64
N PHE A 16 3.32 -4.03 9.23
CA PHE A 16 3.47 -4.10 10.70
C PHE A 16 3.83 -2.74 11.31
N THR A 17 4.35 -1.82 10.49
CA THR A 17 4.61 -0.43 10.84
C THR A 17 3.83 0.44 9.88
N PHE A 18 3.19 1.48 10.38
CA PHE A 18 2.45 2.39 9.52
C PHE A 18 3.38 3.08 8.52
N ASN A 19 2.89 3.25 7.29
CA ASN A 19 3.59 4.04 6.29
C ASN A 19 3.46 5.54 6.61
N PRO A 20 4.26 6.41 5.98
CA PRO A 20 4.22 7.85 6.24
C PRO A 20 2.83 8.47 6.09
N ASP A 21 2.03 8.02 5.13
CA ASP A 21 0.68 8.56 4.92
C ASP A 21 -0.25 8.27 6.13
N ILE A 22 -0.17 7.05 6.67
CA ILE A 22 -0.93 6.70 7.87
C ILE A 22 -0.41 7.45 9.11
N GLU A 23 0.91 7.59 9.24
CA GLU A 23 1.47 8.39 10.34
C GLU A 23 1.02 9.85 10.26
N GLU A 24 0.96 10.44 9.08
CA GLU A 24 0.45 11.79 8.88
C GLU A 24 -1.05 11.90 9.20
N LEU A 25 -1.85 10.89 8.84
CA LEU A 25 -3.26 10.82 9.20
C LEU A 25 -3.45 10.75 10.72
N LEU A 26 -2.69 9.90 11.41
CA LEU A 26 -2.73 9.81 12.87
C LEU A 26 -2.35 11.14 13.52
N ARG A 27 -1.31 11.83 13.01
CA ARG A 27 -0.92 13.18 13.50
C ARG A 27 -2.00 14.22 13.21
N TYR A 28 -2.63 14.18 12.04
CA TYR A 28 -3.77 15.05 11.71
C TYR A 28 -4.91 14.87 12.71
N VAL A 29 -5.30 13.62 12.97
CA VAL A 29 -6.37 13.30 13.94
C VAL A 29 -5.98 13.70 15.36
N HIS A 30 -4.73 13.43 15.78
CA HIS A 30 -4.25 13.82 17.12
C HIS A 30 -4.26 15.34 17.36
N ARG A 31 -4.17 16.17 16.34
CA ARG A 31 -4.25 17.64 16.43
C ARG A 31 -5.68 18.18 16.36
N ASN A 32 -6.61 17.35 15.96
CA ASN A 32 -8.00 17.73 15.77
C ASN A 32 -8.90 16.87 16.66
N ASP A 33 -9.18 17.32 17.87
CA ASP A 33 -9.98 16.60 18.89
C ASP A 33 -11.37 16.16 18.37
N ASP A 34 -11.86 16.84 17.34
CA ASP A 34 -13.13 16.50 16.67
C ASP A 34 -12.98 15.39 15.60
N CYS A 35 -11.77 14.91 15.31
CA CYS A 35 -11.53 13.87 14.32
C CYS A 35 -11.32 12.50 14.97
N GLU A 36 -11.85 11.45 14.36
CA GLU A 36 -11.70 10.08 14.86
C GLU A 36 -11.59 9.10 13.69
N ILE A 37 -10.62 8.17 13.77
CA ILE A 37 -10.48 7.10 12.79
C ILE A 37 -11.21 5.87 13.30
N ILE A 38 -12.19 5.43 12.51
CA ILE A 38 -13.01 4.26 12.83
C ILE A 38 -12.55 3.09 11.97
N LEU A 39 -12.17 2.01 12.62
CA LEU A 39 -11.79 0.76 11.98
C LEU A 39 -12.91 -0.27 12.20
N PRO A 40 -13.74 -0.59 11.19
CA PRO A 40 -14.72 -1.65 11.34
C PRO A 40 -14.06 -2.98 11.74
N GLU A 41 -14.69 -3.76 12.62
CA GLU A 41 -14.10 -5.00 13.17
C GLU A 41 -13.67 -5.99 12.06
N ILE A 42 -14.42 -6.04 10.96
CA ILE A 42 -14.06 -6.89 9.82
C ILE A 42 -12.70 -6.50 9.22
N VAL A 43 -12.42 -5.21 9.11
CA VAL A 43 -11.13 -4.69 8.63
C VAL A 43 -10.01 -5.05 9.60
N SER A 44 -10.22 -4.85 10.91
CA SER A 44 -9.24 -5.23 11.93
C SER A 44 -8.91 -6.73 11.88
N LYS A 45 -9.93 -7.59 11.76
CA LYS A 45 -9.74 -9.04 11.65
C LYS A 45 -8.98 -9.45 10.39
N GLU A 46 -9.31 -8.84 9.26
CA GLU A 46 -8.63 -9.09 7.99
C GLU A 46 -7.16 -8.68 8.03
N LEU A 47 -6.85 -7.53 8.62
CA LEU A 47 -5.46 -7.08 8.82
C LEU A 47 -4.66 -8.06 9.69
N ILE A 48 -5.26 -8.60 10.76
CA ILE A 48 -4.62 -9.59 11.62
C ILE A 48 -4.38 -10.91 10.85
N ASP A 49 -5.35 -11.34 10.03
CA ASP A 49 -5.23 -12.55 9.20
C ASP A 49 -4.12 -12.39 8.15
N HIS A 50 -4.06 -11.26 7.44
CA HIS A 50 -2.98 -10.93 6.51
C HIS A 50 -1.61 -10.88 7.21
N ALA A 51 -1.54 -10.30 8.41
CA ALA A 51 -0.32 -10.27 9.21
C ALA A 51 0.17 -11.69 9.55
N LYS A 52 -0.75 -12.59 9.91
CA LYS A 52 -0.47 -14.00 10.17
C LYS A 52 0.10 -14.70 8.94
N ASP A 53 -0.48 -14.46 7.76
CA ASP A 53 -0.02 -15.04 6.50
C ASP A 53 1.40 -14.55 6.15
N ILE A 54 1.69 -13.27 6.34
CA ILE A 54 3.02 -12.69 6.13
C ILE A 54 4.04 -13.34 7.06
N ILE A 55 3.74 -13.47 8.36
CA ILE A 55 4.64 -14.09 9.33
C ILE A 55 4.88 -15.56 8.96
N SER A 56 3.81 -16.30 8.64
CA SER A 56 3.87 -17.71 8.24
C SER A 56 4.75 -17.91 7.00
N SER A 57 4.53 -17.10 5.96
CA SER A 57 5.32 -17.13 4.73
C SER A 57 6.80 -16.86 4.99
N ASN A 58 7.12 -15.86 5.82
CA ASN A 58 8.51 -15.53 6.17
C ASN A 58 9.14 -16.63 7.03
N ASN A 59 8.41 -17.24 7.95
CA ASN A 59 8.89 -18.38 8.74
C ASN A 59 9.21 -19.60 7.84
N MET A 60 8.42 -19.87 6.81
CA MET A 60 8.74 -20.92 5.82
C MET A 60 10.02 -20.61 5.05
N LYS A 61 10.27 -19.34 4.68
CA LYS A 61 11.52 -18.92 4.03
C LYS A 61 12.73 -19.13 4.98
N ILE A 62 12.58 -18.75 6.25
CA ILE A 62 13.61 -18.96 7.29
C ILE A 62 13.91 -20.45 7.46
N GLN A 63 12.89 -21.31 7.48
CA GLN A 63 13.11 -22.77 7.52
C GLN A 63 13.92 -23.27 6.33
N SER A 64 13.65 -22.78 5.13
CA SER A 64 14.42 -23.14 3.93
C SER A 64 15.87 -22.69 4.05
N VAL A 65 16.12 -21.47 4.53
CA VAL A 65 17.48 -20.96 4.81
C VAL A 65 18.18 -21.80 5.89
N ASN A 66 17.46 -22.17 6.95
CA ASN A 66 18.03 -22.96 8.05
C ASN A 66 18.45 -24.36 7.61
N ARG A 67 17.71 -25.01 6.69
CA ARG A 67 18.15 -26.29 6.09
C ARG A 67 19.48 -26.16 5.35
N LEU A 68 19.69 -25.05 4.60
CA LEU A 68 20.96 -24.79 3.91
C LEU A 68 22.10 -24.49 4.91
N LYS A 69 21.80 -23.76 6.01
CA LYS A 69 22.76 -23.45 7.06
C LYS A 69 23.20 -24.72 7.82
N GLU A 70 22.27 -25.64 8.09
CA GLU A 70 22.58 -26.95 8.69
C GLU A 70 23.61 -27.71 7.84
N TRP A 71 23.44 -27.70 6.51
CA TRP A 71 24.41 -28.29 5.58
C TRP A 71 25.81 -27.68 5.66
N ASN A 72 25.90 -26.39 6.00
CA ASN A 72 27.15 -25.63 6.12
C ASN A 72 27.65 -25.48 7.58
N GLU A 73 27.08 -26.26 8.51
CA GLU A 73 27.43 -26.18 9.94
C GLU A 73 27.30 -24.78 10.56
N GLN A 74 26.37 -23.96 10.02
CA GLN A 74 26.12 -22.59 10.49
C GLN A 74 24.94 -22.55 11.48
N SER A 75 24.98 -21.61 12.42
CA SER A 75 23.87 -21.38 13.36
C SER A 75 22.59 -21.00 12.64
N PRO A 76 21.42 -21.55 13.06
CA PRO A 76 20.14 -21.24 12.44
C PRO A 76 19.70 -19.79 12.69
N VAL A 77 18.94 -19.24 11.76
CA VAL A 77 18.22 -17.98 11.96
C VAL A 77 16.99 -18.24 12.82
N ARG A 78 16.77 -17.39 13.82
CA ARG A 78 15.59 -17.48 14.68
C ARG A 78 14.32 -17.18 13.88
N MET A 79 13.30 -18.02 14.04
CA MET A 79 11.98 -17.81 13.48
C MET A 79 11.22 -16.71 14.25
N PHE A 80 10.28 -16.07 13.60
CA PHE A 80 9.37 -15.12 14.25
C PHE A 80 8.40 -15.85 15.18
N GLU A 81 8.18 -15.29 16.36
CA GLU A 81 7.15 -15.74 17.30
C GLU A 81 5.79 -15.17 16.88
N THR A 82 5.01 -15.98 16.17
CA THR A 82 3.76 -15.54 15.52
C THR A 82 2.79 -14.88 16.51
N ASP A 83 2.48 -15.54 17.62
CA ASP A 83 1.51 -15.03 18.59
C ASP A 83 1.96 -13.72 19.24
N LEU A 84 3.26 -13.60 19.52
CA LEU A 84 3.82 -12.36 20.07
C LEU A 84 3.69 -11.18 19.09
N LEU A 85 3.99 -11.43 17.81
CA LEU A 85 3.90 -10.39 16.78
C LEU A 85 2.44 -10.00 16.51
N LEU A 86 1.52 -10.97 16.44
CA LEU A 86 0.10 -10.70 16.25
C LEU A 86 -0.48 -9.91 17.44
N THR A 87 -0.15 -10.29 18.68
CA THR A 87 -0.59 -9.55 19.87
C THR A 87 -0.10 -8.10 19.86
N ARG A 88 1.15 -7.87 19.44
CA ARG A 88 1.70 -6.51 19.32
C ARG A 88 1.00 -5.71 18.21
N TYR A 89 0.72 -6.34 17.09
CA TYR A 89 0.04 -5.70 15.97
C TYR A 89 -1.40 -5.34 16.34
N GLU A 90 -2.15 -6.26 16.96
CA GLU A 90 -3.50 -6.00 17.46
C GLU A 90 -3.53 -4.85 18.48
N LYS A 91 -2.57 -4.84 19.41
CA LYS A 91 -2.40 -3.74 20.36
C LYS A 91 -2.17 -2.41 19.63
N GLN A 92 -1.29 -2.37 18.63
CA GLN A 92 -1.02 -1.18 17.82
C GLN A 92 -2.28 -0.69 17.10
N LEU A 93 -3.10 -1.58 16.53
CA LEU A 93 -4.37 -1.20 15.91
C LEU A 93 -5.33 -0.57 16.94
N ASN A 94 -5.50 -1.19 18.10
CA ASN A 94 -6.40 -0.71 19.14
C ASN A 94 -5.94 0.60 19.82
N GLU A 95 -4.64 0.89 19.83
CA GLU A 95 -4.08 2.13 20.38
C GLU A 95 -4.23 3.32 19.43
N ASN A 96 -4.31 3.08 18.11
CA ASN A 96 -4.33 4.13 17.11
C ASN A 96 -5.71 4.34 16.45
N PHE A 97 -6.59 3.36 16.55
CA PHE A 97 -7.91 3.38 15.89
C PHE A 97 -9.02 2.99 16.85
N THR A 98 -10.18 3.59 16.66
CA THR A 98 -11.40 3.13 17.33
C THR A 98 -11.98 1.94 16.58
N VAL A 99 -11.84 0.72 17.12
CA VAL A 99 -12.40 -0.48 16.51
C VAL A 99 -13.90 -0.54 16.79
N PHE A 100 -14.69 -0.38 15.71
CA PHE A 100 -16.15 -0.48 15.78
C PHE A 100 -16.61 -1.92 15.57
N LYS A 101 -17.27 -2.47 16.59
CA LYS A 101 -17.86 -3.83 16.59
C LYS A 101 -19.36 -3.74 16.35
N PRO A 102 -19.85 -4.12 15.15
CA PRO A 102 -21.27 -4.16 14.89
C PRO A 102 -21.95 -5.29 15.69
N ASP A 103 -23.22 -5.13 15.97
CA ASP A 103 -24.03 -6.21 16.54
C ASP A 103 -24.32 -7.33 15.51
N SER A 104 -24.88 -8.46 15.98
CA SER A 104 -25.14 -9.62 15.11
C SER A 104 -26.20 -9.38 14.04
N ALA A 105 -27.04 -8.35 14.16
CA ALA A 105 -28.07 -8.04 13.17
C ALA A 105 -27.46 -7.58 11.83
N VAL A 106 -26.21 -7.13 11.84
CA VAL A 106 -25.48 -6.76 10.62
C VAL A 106 -25.39 -7.93 9.63
N TYR A 107 -25.25 -9.16 10.11
CA TYR A 107 -25.15 -10.34 9.24
C TYR A 107 -26.42 -10.61 8.44
N GLU A 108 -27.60 -10.44 9.05
CA GLU A 108 -28.88 -10.55 8.36
C GLU A 108 -29.03 -9.49 7.27
N LYS A 109 -28.63 -8.24 7.56
CA LYS A 109 -28.61 -7.15 6.58
C LYS A 109 -27.70 -7.47 5.39
N VAL A 110 -26.50 -8.02 5.64
CA VAL A 110 -25.55 -8.44 4.58
C VAL A 110 -26.14 -9.53 3.70
N PHE A 111 -26.79 -10.57 4.28
CA PHE A 111 -27.44 -11.61 3.50
C PHE A 111 -28.61 -11.06 2.65
N THR A 112 -29.44 -10.20 3.22
CA THR A 112 -30.53 -9.54 2.50
C THR A 112 -29.96 -8.77 1.30
N ARG A 113 -28.94 -7.94 1.51
CA ARG A 113 -28.23 -7.17 0.47
C ARG A 113 -27.70 -8.06 -0.65
N TYR A 114 -27.11 -9.21 -0.29
CA TYR A 114 -26.61 -10.19 -1.27
C TYR A 114 -27.72 -10.77 -2.15
N PHE A 115 -28.83 -11.19 -1.54
CA PHE A 115 -29.94 -11.76 -2.29
C PHE A 115 -30.67 -10.72 -3.15
N ASP A 116 -30.73 -9.48 -2.70
CA ASP A 116 -31.33 -8.36 -3.44
C ASP A 116 -30.39 -7.83 -4.54
N GLY A 117 -29.14 -8.30 -4.60
CA GLY A 117 -28.13 -7.87 -5.59
C GLY A 117 -27.71 -6.40 -5.45
N LEU A 118 -27.82 -5.85 -4.24
CA LEU A 118 -27.43 -4.46 -3.95
C LEU A 118 -25.92 -4.35 -3.78
N LYS A 119 -25.33 -3.21 -4.20
CA LYS A 119 -23.91 -2.94 -3.97
C LYS A 119 -23.52 -3.14 -2.48
N PRO A 120 -22.33 -3.74 -2.21
CA PRO A 120 -21.24 -4.08 -3.14
C PRO A 120 -21.40 -5.39 -3.92
N PHE A 121 -22.51 -6.13 -3.75
CA PHE A 121 -22.75 -7.43 -4.39
C PHE A 121 -23.26 -7.31 -5.85
N GLU A 122 -22.50 -6.72 -6.73
CA GLU A 122 -22.84 -6.68 -8.15
C GLU A 122 -22.55 -8.02 -8.83
N ASN A 123 -23.49 -8.47 -9.69
CA ASN A 123 -23.38 -9.72 -10.44
C ASN A 123 -23.18 -10.99 -9.58
N ARG A 124 -23.70 -11.01 -8.35
CA ARG A 124 -23.56 -12.11 -7.37
C ARG A 124 -22.13 -12.47 -7.04
N LYS A 125 -21.20 -11.53 -7.10
CA LYS A 125 -19.89 -11.70 -6.52
C LYS A 125 -20.03 -11.99 -5.02
N GLN A 126 -19.22 -12.93 -4.51
CA GLN A 126 -19.31 -13.36 -3.11
C GLN A 126 -18.38 -12.54 -2.20
N GLU A 127 -18.37 -11.24 -2.36
CA GLU A 127 -17.53 -10.33 -1.58
C GLU A 127 -18.22 -9.93 -0.27
N PHE A 128 -18.51 -10.94 0.58
CA PHE A 128 -19.21 -10.74 1.86
C PHE A 128 -18.48 -9.78 2.80
N LYS A 129 -17.15 -9.65 2.69
CA LYS A 129 -16.37 -8.71 3.50
C LYS A 129 -16.75 -7.27 3.18
N ASP A 130 -16.85 -6.92 1.90
CA ASP A 130 -17.26 -5.56 1.49
C ASP A 130 -18.70 -5.25 1.90
N GLY A 131 -19.59 -6.25 1.81
CA GLY A 131 -20.94 -6.12 2.32
C GLY A 131 -21.00 -5.89 3.83
N LEU A 132 -20.20 -6.63 4.59
CA LEU A 132 -20.11 -6.47 6.04
C LEU A 132 -19.46 -5.13 6.43
N LEU A 133 -18.44 -4.71 5.69
CA LEU A 133 -17.86 -3.39 5.84
C LEU A 133 -18.91 -2.30 5.64
N TRP A 134 -19.65 -2.33 4.53
CA TRP A 134 -20.66 -1.33 4.23
C TRP A 134 -21.77 -1.27 5.28
N GLU A 135 -22.35 -2.42 5.66
CA GLU A 135 -23.39 -2.48 6.68
C GLU A 135 -22.87 -2.01 8.06
N SER A 136 -21.59 -2.23 8.34
CA SER A 136 -20.95 -1.69 9.57
C SER A 136 -20.88 -0.16 9.54
N LEU A 137 -20.59 0.45 8.38
CA LEU A 137 -20.61 1.91 8.22
C LEU A 137 -22.01 2.48 8.43
N LEU A 138 -23.02 1.82 7.87
CA LEU A 138 -24.42 2.24 8.05
C LEU A 138 -24.84 2.16 9.52
N LEU A 139 -24.50 1.06 10.19
CA LEU A 139 -24.82 0.87 11.61
C LEU A 139 -24.10 1.90 12.49
N PHE A 140 -22.81 2.18 12.19
CA PHE A 140 -22.07 3.24 12.89
C PHE A 140 -22.77 4.59 12.75
N LYS A 141 -23.19 4.95 11.54
CA LYS A 141 -23.97 6.18 11.27
C LYS A 141 -25.24 6.22 12.08
N GLU A 142 -26.00 5.10 12.13
CA GLU A 142 -27.25 5.02 12.92
C GLU A 142 -27.01 5.26 14.41
N GLN A 143 -25.92 4.70 14.97
CA GLN A 143 -25.59 4.81 16.40
C GLN A 143 -24.94 6.14 16.78
N HIS A 144 -24.24 6.78 15.86
CA HIS A 144 -23.47 8.01 16.10
C HIS A 144 -24.01 9.18 15.24
N HIS A 145 -25.31 9.20 15.02
CA HIS A 145 -25.95 10.21 14.18
C HIS A 145 -25.84 11.60 14.84
N LEU A 146 -24.95 12.44 14.27
CA LEU A 146 -24.85 13.86 14.59
C LEU A 146 -25.20 14.64 13.31
N GLU A 147 -26.16 15.57 13.40
CA GLU A 147 -26.66 16.34 12.24
C GLU A 147 -25.55 17.09 11.50
N SER A 148 -24.49 17.47 12.19
CA SER A 148 -23.36 18.23 11.65
C SER A 148 -22.08 17.42 11.45
N ALA A 149 -22.11 16.07 11.63
CA ALA A 149 -20.90 15.26 11.45
C ALA A 149 -20.53 15.11 9.98
N GLN A 150 -19.22 15.07 9.73
CA GLN A 150 -18.64 14.72 8.43
C GLN A 150 -18.16 13.27 8.45
N TYR A 151 -18.37 12.55 7.37
CA TYR A 151 -18.00 11.16 7.24
C TYR A 151 -17.17 10.96 5.98
N PHE A 152 -16.00 10.34 6.13
CA PHE A 152 -15.10 10.01 5.04
C PHE A 152 -14.83 8.52 5.02
N PHE A 153 -14.83 7.92 3.83
CA PHE A 153 -14.42 6.54 3.64
C PHE A 153 -13.23 6.51 2.68
N ILE A 154 -12.09 6.04 3.18
CA ILE A 154 -10.85 5.95 2.41
C ILE A 154 -10.64 4.50 1.97
N THR A 155 -10.70 4.26 0.65
CA THR A 155 -10.55 2.94 0.05
C THR A 155 -9.95 3.01 -1.35
N ASN A 156 -9.19 2.00 -1.72
CA ASN A 156 -8.74 1.76 -3.10
C ASN A 156 -9.68 0.83 -3.88
N ASN A 157 -10.73 0.30 -3.24
CA ASN A 157 -11.69 -0.62 -3.86
C ASN A 157 -12.80 0.14 -4.60
N PHE A 158 -12.44 0.78 -5.71
CA PHE A 158 -13.39 1.56 -6.52
C PHE A 158 -14.42 0.71 -7.25
N ALA A 159 -14.10 -0.57 -7.53
CA ALA A 159 -14.98 -1.44 -8.27
C ALA A 159 -16.29 -1.69 -7.53
N ASP A 160 -16.23 -1.74 -6.21
CA ASP A 160 -17.36 -2.14 -5.37
C ASP A 160 -18.09 -0.94 -4.76
N PHE A 161 -17.41 0.19 -4.56
CA PHE A 161 -18.00 1.36 -3.88
C PHE A 161 -18.21 2.58 -4.77
N ALA A 162 -17.40 2.81 -5.83
CA ALA A 162 -17.53 4.00 -6.66
C ALA A 162 -18.59 3.86 -7.77
N ALA A 163 -19.08 5.01 -8.24
CA ALA A 163 -20.08 5.09 -9.31
C ALA A 163 -19.56 4.53 -10.64
N ASP A 164 -18.33 4.86 -10.99
CA ASP A 164 -17.61 4.30 -12.14
C ASP A 164 -16.09 4.42 -11.98
N LYS A 165 -15.34 3.74 -12.88
CA LYS A 165 -13.86 3.74 -12.87
C LYS A 165 -13.23 5.10 -13.17
N ARG A 166 -13.96 6.05 -13.76
CA ARG A 166 -13.47 7.37 -14.11
C ARG A 166 -13.72 8.37 -12.98
N ASN A 167 -14.81 8.15 -12.22
CA ASN A 167 -15.21 9.03 -11.12
C ASN A 167 -15.10 8.29 -9.76
N LYS A 168 -13.88 8.06 -9.36
CA LYS A 168 -13.53 7.24 -8.18
C LYS A 168 -13.93 7.88 -6.83
N LYS A 169 -14.22 9.20 -6.82
CA LYS A 169 -14.61 9.93 -5.59
C LYS A 169 -16.12 10.02 -5.38
N VAL A 170 -16.90 9.50 -6.31
CA VAL A 170 -18.35 9.50 -6.20
C VAL A 170 -18.81 8.09 -5.85
N LEU A 171 -19.53 7.96 -4.74
CA LEU A 171 -20.17 6.70 -4.37
C LEU A 171 -21.16 6.24 -5.43
N HIS A 172 -21.28 4.92 -5.58
CA HIS A 172 -22.35 4.32 -6.37
C HIS A 172 -23.72 4.87 -5.91
N THR A 173 -24.62 5.10 -6.86
CA THR A 173 -25.92 5.75 -6.59
C THR A 173 -26.73 5.08 -5.50
N ASP A 174 -26.69 3.75 -5.38
CA ASP A 174 -27.43 3.03 -4.34
C ASP A 174 -26.79 3.26 -2.97
N LEU A 175 -25.47 3.21 -2.87
CA LEU A 175 -24.74 3.49 -1.64
C LEU A 175 -24.91 4.95 -1.20
N GLN A 176 -24.90 5.88 -2.17
CA GLN A 176 -25.12 7.30 -1.92
C GLN A 176 -26.53 7.60 -1.35
N LYS A 177 -27.57 6.84 -1.77
CA LYS A 177 -28.91 6.98 -1.19
C LYS A 177 -28.96 6.55 0.28
N GLU A 178 -28.21 5.52 0.64
CA GLU A 178 -28.17 4.96 1.99
C GLU A 178 -27.33 5.83 2.94
N PHE A 179 -26.22 6.40 2.43
CA PHE A 179 -25.34 7.25 3.21
C PHE A 179 -24.99 8.56 2.44
N PRO A 180 -25.93 9.51 2.33
CA PRO A 180 -25.74 10.73 1.52
C PRO A 180 -24.58 11.61 1.98
N GLN A 181 -24.23 11.60 3.28
CA GLN A 181 -23.18 12.44 3.87
C GLN A 181 -21.78 11.82 3.72
N LEU A 182 -21.65 10.57 3.29
CA LEU A 182 -20.37 9.89 3.19
C LEU A 182 -19.61 10.39 1.95
N GLN A 183 -18.40 10.84 2.18
CA GLN A 183 -17.47 11.25 1.15
C GLN A 183 -16.45 10.13 0.90
N LEU A 184 -16.25 9.77 -0.38
CA LEU A 184 -15.31 8.74 -0.78
C LEU A 184 -13.96 9.37 -1.15
N GLU A 185 -12.88 8.88 -0.55
CA GLU A 185 -11.52 9.29 -0.85
C GLU A 185 -10.66 8.10 -1.30
N ASN A 186 -9.77 8.35 -2.26
CA ASN A 186 -8.97 7.31 -2.89
C ASN A 186 -7.72 6.94 -2.10
N SER A 187 -7.24 7.86 -1.28
CA SER A 187 -6.04 7.68 -0.47
C SER A 187 -6.04 8.65 0.71
N VAL A 188 -5.30 8.28 1.74
CA VAL A 188 -5.02 9.17 2.88
C VAL A 188 -4.44 10.51 2.42
N LYS A 189 -3.53 10.48 1.46
CA LYS A 189 -2.88 11.67 0.93
C LYS A 189 -3.85 12.63 0.25
N GLU A 190 -4.81 12.09 -0.52
CA GLU A 190 -5.85 12.92 -1.15
C GLU A 190 -6.79 13.53 -0.10
N PHE A 191 -7.16 12.74 0.94
CA PHE A 191 -7.91 13.24 2.07
C PHE A 191 -7.17 14.38 2.78
N LEU A 192 -5.91 14.18 3.17
CA LEU A 192 -5.09 15.20 3.85
C LEU A 192 -4.88 16.45 2.99
N ALA A 193 -4.73 16.29 1.68
CA ALA A 193 -4.63 17.42 0.75
C ALA A 193 -5.93 18.22 0.67
N ALA A 194 -7.10 17.55 0.72
CA ALA A 194 -8.40 18.21 0.76
C ALA A 194 -8.65 18.95 2.09
N GLN A 195 -8.00 18.52 3.16
CA GLN A 195 -8.01 19.19 4.46
C GLN A 195 -6.93 20.30 4.60
N GLU A 196 -6.28 20.68 3.51
CA GLU A 196 -5.21 21.70 3.47
C GLU A 196 -4.02 21.37 4.41
N TYR A 197 -3.81 20.08 4.70
CA TYR A 197 -2.76 19.61 5.61
C TYR A 197 -1.35 19.87 5.07
N TYR A 198 -1.17 19.81 3.75
CA TYR A 198 0.11 20.03 3.10
C TYR A 198 0.29 21.49 2.66
N SER A 199 1.50 22.00 2.84
CA SER A 199 1.95 23.26 2.23
C SER A 199 2.88 22.99 1.04
N GLU A 200 3.00 23.94 0.15
CA GLU A 200 4.00 23.88 -0.93
C GLU A 200 5.41 23.97 -0.34
N PHE A 201 6.29 23.07 -0.81
CA PHE A 201 7.69 23.05 -0.40
C PHE A 201 8.58 23.64 -1.49
N VAL A 202 9.14 24.84 -1.20
CA VAL A 202 10.09 25.49 -2.10
C VAL A 202 11.48 24.89 -1.91
N MET A 203 11.96 24.20 -2.92
CA MET A 203 13.22 23.46 -2.89
C MET A 203 14.32 24.33 -3.51
N ASN A 204 15.25 24.81 -2.69
CA ASN A 204 16.49 25.43 -3.18
C ASN A 204 17.54 24.36 -3.55
N ASP A 205 18.59 24.76 -4.25
CA ASP A 205 19.62 23.84 -4.75
C ASP A 205 20.38 23.11 -3.62
N CYS A 206 20.54 23.72 -2.45
CA CYS A 206 21.19 23.10 -1.30
C CYS A 206 20.33 21.94 -0.75
N VAL A 207 19.03 22.19 -0.54
CA VAL A 207 18.08 21.16 -0.08
C VAL A 207 17.98 20.05 -1.11
N LYS A 208 17.87 20.40 -2.39
CA LYS A 208 17.83 19.42 -3.48
C LYS A 208 19.05 18.49 -3.46
N SER A 209 20.24 19.06 -3.33
CA SER A 209 21.49 18.29 -3.27
C SER A 209 21.54 17.38 -2.05
N SER A 210 21.07 17.85 -0.89
CA SER A 210 21.00 17.06 0.34
C SER A 210 20.03 15.88 0.20
N LEU A 211 18.83 16.10 -0.36
CA LEU A 211 17.84 15.03 -0.59
C LEU A 211 18.36 13.99 -1.60
N LEU A 212 19.00 14.42 -2.67
CA LEU A 212 19.60 13.51 -3.65
C LEU A 212 20.72 12.67 -3.06
N LEU A 213 21.55 13.26 -2.20
CA LEU A 213 22.61 12.52 -1.49
C LEU A 213 22.02 11.44 -0.58
N VAL A 214 20.99 11.77 0.19
CA VAL A 214 20.31 10.82 1.07
C VAL A 214 19.66 9.69 0.26
N LEU A 215 19.02 10.00 -0.87
CA LEU A 215 18.51 8.99 -1.79
C LEU A 215 19.62 8.05 -2.28
N GLN A 216 20.77 8.58 -2.69
CA GLN A 216 21.88 7.77 -3.16
C GLN A 216 22.48 6.88 -2.05
N GLN A 217 22.52 7.36 -0.81
CA GLN A 217 22.99 6.58 0.33
C GLN A 217 22.04 5.47 0.76
N SER A 218 20.74 5.68 0.57
CA SER A 218 19.68 4.71 0.93
C SER A 218 19.38 3.68 -0.16
N MET A 219 20.23 3.58 -1.18
CA MET A 219 19.97 2.81 -2.40
C MET A 219 19.67 1.32 -2.18
N GLU A 220 20.39 0.68 -1.24
CA GLU A 220 20.17 -0.76 -0.98
C GLU A 220 18.78 -1.03 -0.43
N ASP A 221 18.30 -0.20 0.51
CA ASP A 221 16.95 -0.29 1.05
C ASP A 221 15.88 0.06 0.00
N LEU A 222 16.17 1.03 -0.88
CA LEU A 222 15.27 1.44 -1.94
C LEU A 222 15.10 0.37 -3.02
N CYS A 223 16.16 -0.35 -3.38
CA CYS A 223 16.08 -1.50 -4.30
C CYS A 223 15.16 -2.60 -3.75
N TRP A 224 15.17 -2.82 -2.45
CA TRP A 224 14.25 -3.75 -1.78
C TRP A 224 12.79 -3.32 -1.95
N ARG A 225 12.50 -2.04 -1.71
CA ARG A 225 11.14 -1.46 -1.83
C ARG A 225 10.63 -1.43 -3.27
N LEU A 226 11.52 -1.30 -4.24
CA LEU A 226 11.19 -1.39 -5.66
C LEU A 226 10.86 -2.82 -6.12
N GLY A 227 11.21 -3.84 -5.33
CA GLY A 227 11.14 -5.25 -5.72
C GLY A 227 9.77 -5.67 -6.25
N GLU A 228 8.67 -5.37 -5.53
CA GLU A 228 7.32 -5.74 -5.97
C GLU A 228 6.93 -5.09 -7.31
N THR A 229 7.28 -3.82 -7.50
CA THR A 229 6.99 -3.08 -8.74
C THR A 229 7.82 -3.62 -9.90
N LEU A 230 9.07 -4.00 -9.64
CA LEU A 230 9.95 -4.64 -10.61
C LEU A 230 9.47 -6.04 -10.99
N TYR A 231 8.97 -6.85 -10.06
CA TYR A 231 8.33 -8.12 -10.39
C TYR A 231 7.12 -7.92 -11.29
N SER A 232 6.30 -6.90 -11.02
CA SER A 232 5.16 -6.55 -11.86
C SER A 232 5.58 -6.09 -13.27
N TYR A 233 6.70 -5.38 -13.37
CA TYR A 233 7.31 -5.00 -14.65
C TYR A 233 7.76 -6.24 -15.45
N VAL A 234 8.51 -7.15 -14.83
CA VAL A 234 8.95 -8.41 -15.45
C VAL A 234 7.78 -9.27 -15.88
N PHE A 235 6.74 -9.38 -15.05
CA PHE A 235 5.52 -10.11 -15.39
C PHE A 235 4.82 -9.56 -16.63
N LYS A 236 4.69 -8.23 -16.75
CA LYS A 236 4.13 -7.59 -17.95
C LYS A 236 5.00 -7.83 -19.18
N LYS A 237 6.33 -7.80 -19.02
CA LYS A 237 7.27 -8.10 -20.10
C LYS A 237 7.08 -9.53 -20.59
N ASN A 238 6.91 -10.51 -19.70
CA ASN A 238 6.65 -11.90 -20.06
C ASN A 238 5.32 -12.09 -20.79
N GLN A 239 4.28 -11.31 -20.47
CA GLN A 239 3.01 -11.35 -21.21
C GLN A 239 3.12 -10.82 -22.66
N SER A 240 4.03 -9.89 -22.91
CA SER A 240 4.23 -9.27 -24.22
C SER A 240 5.30 -9.97 -25.08
N SER A 241 6.08 -10.85 -24.50
CA SER A 241 7.19 -11.57 -25.13
C SER A 241 6.88 -13.06 -25.28
N LYS A 242 7.50 -13.72 -26.27
CA LYS A 242 7.54 -15.19 -26.37
C LYS A 242 8.61 -15.84 -25.48
N GLU A 243 9.34 -15.03 -24.74
CA GLU A 243 10.48 -15.41 -23.93
C GLU A 243 10.13 -15.23 -22.45
N GLU A 244 10.64 -16.11 -21.58
CA GLU A 244 10.49 -15.99 -20.14
C GLU A 244 11.69 -15.23 -19.54
N PHE A 245 11.39 -14.16 -18.79
CA PHE A 245 12.37 -13.37 -18.06
C PHE A 245 12.16 -13.52 -16.55
N PHE A 246 13.26 -13.51 -15.81
CA PHE A 246 13.29 -13.51 -14.35
C PHE A 246 14.18 -12.39 -13.86
N LEU A 247 13.72 -11.66 -12.83
CA LEU A 247 14.53 -10.60 -12.21
C LEU A 247 15.77 -11.20 -11.56
N ASN A 248 16.95 -10.75 -11.99
CA ASN A 248 18.23 -11.12 -11.40
C ASN A 248 18.71 -10.08 -10.38
N SER A 249 18.88 -8.84 -10.84
CA SER A 249 19.34 -7.74 -10.01
C SER A 249 18.88 -6.39 -10.55
N VAL A 250 19.00 -5.38 -9.71
CA VAL A 250 18.73 -3.98 -10.05
C VAL A 250 20.02 -3.21 -9.90
N GLY A 251 20.40 -2.46 -10.91
CA GLY A 251 21.56 -1.56 -10.89
C GLY A 251 21.34 -0.36 -9.96
N ARG A 252 22.36 0.45 -9.80
CA ARG A 252 22.26 1.71 -9.08
C ARG A 252 21.32 2.66 -9.82
N LEU A 253 20.60 3.51 -9.06
CA LEU A 253 19.85 4.62 -9.66
C LEU A 253 20.83 5.66 -10.21
N GLU A 254 20.65 6.02 -11.46
CA GLU A 254 21.44 7.02 -12.16
C GLU A 254 20.53 8.19 -12.58
N ASN A 255 21.12 9.31 -12.92
CA ASN A 255 20.39 10.48 -13.42
C ASN A 255 19.18 10.88 -12.56
N ILE A 256 19.32 10.76 -11.22
CA ILE A 256 18.24 11.11 -10.30
C ILE A 256 17.96 12.61 -10.42
N ALA A 257 16.72 12.93 -10.71
CA ALA A 257 16.27 14.30 -10.85
C ALA A 257 14.89 14.51 -10.18
N VAL A 258 14.66 15.73 -9.71
CA VAL A 258 13.32 16.11 -9.28
C VAL A 258 12.43 16.25 -10.51
N SER A 259 11.29 15.60 -10.49
CA SER A 259 10.33 15.70 -11.58
C SER A 259 9.69 17.09 -11.60
N THR A 260 9.52 17.64 -12.79
CA THR A 260 8.80 18.91 -13.00
C THR A 260 7.29 18.71 -13.14
N ALA A 261 6.84 17.45 -13.11
CA ALA A 261 5.41 17.13 -13.32
C ALA A 261 4.50 17.54 -12.16
N SER A 262 5.03 17.66 -10.95
CA SER A 262 4.30 18.12 -9.77
C SER A 262 5.22 18.87 -8.81
N ALA A 263 4.64 19.80 -8.03
CA ALA A 263 5.37 20.51 -6.99
C ALA A 263 5.67 19.59 -5.80
N ALA A 264 6.82 19.80 -5.15
CA ALA A 264 7.12 19.18 -3.87
C ALA A 264 6.16 19.70 -2.79
N LYS A 265 5.76 18.85 -1.86
CA LYS A 265 4.85 19.20 -0.76
C LYS A 265 5.51 18.94 0.57
N LYS A 266 5.10 19.67 1.58
CA LYS A 266 5.62 19.55 2.95
C LYS A 266 4.47 19.50 3.95
N SER A 267 4.56 18.56 4.88
CA SER A 267 3.91 18.60 6.18
C SER A 267 4.91 19.02 7.26
N ASP A 268 4.50 19.00 8.54
CA ASP A 268 5.42 19.35 9.63
C ASP A 268 6.58 18.35 9.80
N HIS A 269 6.41 17.11 9.35
CA HIS A 269 7.36 16.02 9.59
C HIS A 269 7.93 15.41 8.30
N TYR A 270 7.20 15.53 7.20
CA TYR A 270 7.55 14.88 5.94
C TYR A 270 7.65 15.87 4.79
N VAL A 271 8.58 15.58 3.90
CA VAL A 271 8.69 16.26 2.60
C VAL A 271 8.48 15.24 1.50
N HIS A 272 7.50 15.49 0.65
CA HIS A 272 7.14 14.66 -0.48
C HIS A 272 7.71 15.25 -1.75
N VAL A 273 8.63 14.55 -2.38
CA VAL A 273 9.38 15.04 -3.54
C VAL A 273 9.15 14.12 -4.73
N PRO A 274 8.55 14.61 -5.82
CA PRO A 274 8.46 13.85 -7.05
C PRO A 274 9.85 13.72 -7.69
N ILE A 275 10.29 12.49 -7.96
CA ILE A 275 11.59 12.19 -8.56
C ILE A 275 11.48 11.33 -9.81
N THR A 276 12.48 11.44 -10.67
CA THR A 276 12.75 10.52 -11.76
C THR A 276 14.18 10.00 -11.63
N ALA A 277 14.38 8.73 -11.94
CA ALA A 277 15.71 8.11 -11.95
C ALA A 277 15.81 7.09 -13.07
N ASP A 278 16.99 6.88 -13.58
CA ASP A 278 17.30 5.81 -14.52
C ASP A 278 18.02 4.67 -13.80
N THR A 279 17.79 3.42 -14.20
CA THR A 279 18.55 2.26 -13.71
C THR A 279 18.63 1.18 -14.77
N GLN A 280 19.50 0.21 -14.54
CA GLN A 280 19.58 -1.03 -15.33
C GLN A 280 18.94 -2.16 -14.54
N VAL A 281 17.99 -2.86 -15.15
CA VAL A 281 17.40 -4.07 -14.59
C VAL A 281 18.03 -5.26 -15.28
N SER A 282 18.73 -6.10 -14.51
CA SER A 282 19.33 -7.33 -15.01
C SER A 282 18.30 -8.45 -14.92
N LEU A 283 18.05 -9.11 -16.04
CA LEU A 283 17.08 -10.19 -16.17
C LEU A 283 17.79 -11.47 -16.64
N TYR A 284 17.41 -12.61 -16.08
CA TYR A 284 17.70 -13.90 -16.70
C TYR A 284 16.64 -14.22 -17.72
N LYS A 285 17.08 -14.52 -18.94
CA LYS A 285 16.25 -15.05 -20.01
C LYS A 285 16.40 -16.57 -20.05
N ARG A 286 15.28 -17.29 -19.94
CA ARG A 286 15.24 -18.74 -20.09
C ARG A 286 15.11 -19.07 -21.57
N MET A 287 16.08 -19.77 -22.12
CA MET A 287 15.99 -20.31 -23.47
C MET A 287 15.56 -21.78 -23.40
N TYR A 288 14.41 -22.10 -24.00
CA TYR A 288 14.00 -23.49 -24.22
C TYR A 288 14.79 -24.07 -25.38
N VAL A 289 15.67 -25.00 -25.09
CA VAL A 289 16.30 -25.80 -26.11
C VAL A 289 15.38 -26.98 -26.44
N ASP A 290 15.15 -27.24 -27.74
CA ASP A 290 14.28 -28.31 -28.22
C ASP A 290 14.66 -29.65 -27.59
N PRO A 291 13.73 -30.38 -26.94
CA PRO A 291 14.00 -31.65 -26.27
C PRO A 291 14.48 -32.78 -27.19
N SER A 292 14.42 -32.61 -28.52
CA SER A 292 14.88 -33.59 -29.49
C SER A 292 16.40 -33.82 -29.50
N TYR A 293 17.19 -32.98 -28.81
CA TYR A 293 18.67 -33.10 -28.75
C TYR A 293 19.22 -33.67 -27.46
N GLY A 294 18.41 -34.31 -26.61
CA GLY A 294 18.89 -35.32 -25.68
C GLY A 294 19.61 -34.88 -24.41
N TYR A 295 19.79 -33.62 -24.13
CA TYR A 295 20.12 -33.00 -22.81
C TYR A 295 19.67 -31.56 -22.81
N ALA A 296 18.74 -31.20 -21.94
CA ALA A 296 18.33 -29.81 -21.74
C ALA A 296 19.39 -29.08 -20.87
N ASP A 297 20.41 -28.54 -21.48
CA ASP A 297 21.20 -27.49 -20.86
C ASP A 297 20.36 -26.21 -20.86
N GLU A 298 19.87 -25.81 -19.70
CA GLU A 298 19.23 -24.51 -19.50
C GLU A 298 20.30 -23.42 -19.67
N HIS A 299 20.47 -22.92 -20.87
CA HIS A 299 21.29 -21.73 -21.07
C HIS A 299 20.52 -20.51 -20.54
N GLN A 300 21.04 -19.92 -19.48
CA GLN A 300 20.56 -18.65 -18.93
C GLN A 300 21.40 -17.53 -19.56
N GLU A 301 20.75 -16.67 -20.35
CA GLU A 301 21.37 -15.45 -20.86
C GLU A 301 20.99 -14.29 -19.94
N THR A 302 21.96 -13.49 -19.51
CA THR A 302 21.72 -12.26 -18.75
C THR A 302 21.47 -11.12 -19.74
N VAL A 303 20.28 -10.54 -19.67
CA VAL A 303 19.88 -9.36 -20.45
C VAL A 303 19.76 -8.17 -19.53
N SER A 304 20.27 -7.02 -19.96
CA SER A 304 20.17 -5.76 -19.20
C SER A 304 19.18 -4.82 -19.88
N ASP A 305 18.13 -4.45 -19.15
CA ASP A 305 17.10 -3.51 -19.62
C ASP A 305 17.30 -2.14 -18.96
N PRO A 306 17.51 -1.07 -19.76
CA PRO A 306 17.47 0.28 -19.23
C PRO A 306 16.03 0.69 -18.94
N VAL A 307 15.75 1.08 -17.71
CA VAL A 307 14.43 1.52 -17.28
C VAL A 307 14.48 2.89 -16.64
N ARG A 308 13.38 3.62 -16.76
CA ARG A 308 13.13 4.86 -16.03
C ARG A 308 12.12 4.61 -14.92
N ILE A 309 12.45 5.04 -13.72
CA ILE A 309 11.58 5.02 -12.54
C ILE A 309 11.08 6.44 -12.31
N THR A 310 9.77 6.59 -12.17
CA THR A 310 9.13 7.82 -11.69
C THR A 310 8.40 7.48 -10.41
N CYS A 311 8.67 8.22 -9.35
CA CYS A 311 8.02 7.99 -8.06
C CYS A 311 7.98 9.27 -7.23
N GLU A 312 7.33 9.20 -6.09
CA GLU A 312 7.36 10.23 -5.06
C GLU A 312 8.22 9.73 -3.89
N ALA A 313 9.32 10.40 -3.62
CA ALA A 313 10.17 10.10 -2.46
C ALA A 313 9.65 10.87 -1.25
N VAL A 314 9.43 10.16 -0.14
CA VAL A 314 9.00 10.73 1.14
C VAL A 314 10.18 10.76 2.08
N PHE A 315 10.52 11.95 2.55
CA PHE A 315 11.61 12.18 3.50
C PHE A 315 11.05 12.63 4.84
N SER A 316 11.54 12.07 5.94
CA SER A 316 11.37 12.69 7.25
C SER A 316 12.45 13.75 7.48
N LEU A 317 12.13 14.75 8.30
CA LEU A 317 13.07 15.77 8.76
C LEU A 317 13.16 15.67 10.28
N GLU A 318 14.15 14.98 10.80
CA GLU A 318 14.40 14.83 12.23
C GLU A 318 15.76 15.40 12.60
N GLY A 319 15.83 16.28 13.61
CA GLY A 319 17.08 16.88 14.06
C GLY A 319 17.85 17.68 13.00
N GLY A 320 17.15 18.18 11.96
CA GLY A 320 17.77 18.91 10.84
C GLY A 320 18.37 18.01 9.76
N GLN A 321 18.17 16.71 9.83
CA GLN A 321 18.62 15.75 8.83
C GLN A 321 17.43 15.12 8.08
N TYR A 322 17.61 14.87 6.78
CA TYR A 322 16.63 14.15 5.97
C TYR A 322 16.92 12.66 5.97
N GLU A 323 15.87 11.86 6.07
CA GLU A 323 15.92 10.40 5.93
C GLU A 323 14.83 9.94 5.00
N VAL A 324 15.13 9.02 4.07
CA VAL A 324 14.11 8.43 3.18
C VAL A 324 13.25 7.45 3.96
N LYS A 325 11.96 7.69 3.97
CA LYS A 325 10.97 6.82 4.64
C LYS A 325 10.22 5.93 3.66
N ALA A 326 9.87 6.44 2.48
CA ALA A 326 9.13 5.68 1.49
C ALA A 326 9.44 6.13 0.04
N LEU A 327 9.11 5.26 -0.91
CA LEU A 327 8.91 5.60 -2.31
C LEU A 327 7.47 5.23 -2.67
N ASP A 328 6.68 6.23 -3.06
CA ASP A 328 5.27 6.08 -3.40
C ASP A 328 5.04 6.25 -4.90
N LYS A 329 3.91 5.76 -5.39
CA LYS A 329 3.46 5.94 -6.78
C LYS A 329 4.51 5.52 -7.82
N ILE A 330 5.19 4.40 -7.56
CA ILE A 330 6.29 3.93 -8.41
C ILE A 330 5.74 3.50 -9.77
N VAL A 331 6.26 4.10 -10.83
CA VAL A 331 6.00 3.72 -12.23
C VAL A 331 7.33 3.42 -12.90
N ILE A 332 7.41 2.25 -13.53
CA ILE A 332 8.59 1.80 -14.28
C ILE A 332 8.24 1.76 -15.76
N THR A 333 9.06 2.41 -16.57
CA THR A 333 8.93 2.47 -18.03
C THR A 333 10.25 2.07 -18.69
N GLU A 334 10.19 1.39 -19.84
CA GLU A 334 11.38 1.15 -20.66
C GLU A 334 11.95 2.49 -21.11
N ARG A 335 13.28 2.59 -21.12
CA ARG A 335 13.99 3.74 -21.64
C ARG A 335 14.35 3.44 -23.09
N ASN A 336 13.70 4.14 -24.03
CA ASN A 336 14.03 4.09 -25.44
C ASN A 336 15.40 4.71 -25.73
#